data_0be8c67fb79e69c50b05efe5805f85ea
#
_entry.id   0be8c67fb79e69c50b05efe5805f85ea
#
_cell.length_a   1.000
_cell.length_b   1.000
_cell.length_c   1.000
_cell.angle_alpha   90.00
_cell.angle_beta   90.00
_cell.angle_gamma   90.00
#
_symmetry.space_group_name_H-M   'P 1'
#
loop_
_entity.id
_entity.type
_entity.pdbx_description
1 polymer ?
#
loop_
_entity_poly.entity_id
_entity_poly.type
_entity_poly.pdbx_seq_one_letter_code
_entity_poly.pdbx_strand_id
1 'polypeptide(L)'
;MVKNILITGGAGYIGSHVSEILIKQKRNVFIVDDLSTGFKKLINKKAIFFYSSILKKENIKKIINNNSIDSIIHLAAALSVGESQKKPKKYFNINVKGTKNILDAIRGSKVKNIIFSSSCAVYKDGLSKVSEASKLKPTSIYGKTKLQGEKLIKSFCKKNKINYGILRFFNVAGASLSGKIGQINKGDQLFKNLSVEIFKKKPHFKIYGDNYKTPDGTCIRDYIHVSDIADIHLKVLLKLNKLSKSVILNCGYSKGISVKQVTNEFKKYSKKEV
;
A
#
# COMPACT_ATOMS: atom_id res chain seq x y z
N MET A 1 6.09 -9.63 -22.94
CA MET A 1 6.66 -8.76 -21.89
C MET A 1 5.55 -7.85 -21.40
N VAL A 2 5.33 -7.68 -20.07
CA VAL A 2 4.29 -6.76 -19.52
C VAL A 2 4.65 -5.34 -19.91
N LYS A 3 3.75 -4.62 -20.58
CA LYS A 3 3.99 -3.24 -21.04
C LYS A 3 3.04 -2.25 -20.41
N ASN A 4 1.74 -2.55 -20.34
CA ASN A 4 0.68 -1.62 -19.97
C ASN A 4 0.16 -1.96 -18.57
N ILE A 5 0.52 -1.15 -17.59
CA ILE A 5 0.25 -1.41 -16.19
C ILE A 5 -0.71 -0.36 -15.64
N LEU A 6 -1.85 -0.79 -15.12
CA LEU A 6 -2.79 0.07 -14.41
C LEU A 6 -2.49 0.06 -12.91
N ILE A 7 -2.25 1.23 -12.34
CA ILE A 7 -2.12 1.43 -10.89
C ILE A 7 -3.39 2.12 -10.39
N THR A 8 -4.16 1.47 -9.55
CA THR A 8 -5.23 2.14 -8.79
C THR A 8 -4.64 2.70 -7.50
N GLY A 9 -5.00 3.92 -7.14
CA GLY A 9 -4.35 4.63 -6.02
C GLY A 9 -2.95 5.16 -6.36
N GLY A 10 -2.68 5.40 -7.65
CA GLY A 10 -1.37 5.82 -8.14
C GLY A 10 -0.95 7.25 -7.77
N ALA A 11 -1.91 8.09 -7.35
CA ALA A 11 -1.64 9.43 -6.82
C ALA A 11 -1.35 9.42 -5.29
N GLY A 12 -1.38 8.24 -4.67
CA GLY A 12 -1.04 8.05 -3.25
C GLY A 12 0.47 7.91 -3.01
N TYR A 13 0.86 7.81 -1.73
CA TYR A 13 2.24 7.69 -1.29
C TYR A 13 2.98 6.50 -1.94
N ILE A 14 2.49 5.27 -1.77
CA ILE A 14 3.13 4.07 -2.34
C ILE A 14 2.98 4.07 -3.87
N GLY A 15 1.79 4.41 -4.37
CA GLY A 15 1.49 4.39 -5.81
C GLY A 15 2.38 5.29 -6.65
N SER A 16 2.76 6.46 -6.14
CA SER A 16 3.67 7.38 -6.83
C SER A 16 5.09 6.80 -6.95
N HIS A 17 5.62 6.14 -5.90
CA HIS A 17 6.92 5.47 -5.94
C HIS A 17 6.91 4.26 -6.89
N VAL A 18 5.83 3.46 -6.86
CA VAL A 18 5.66 2.34 -7.80
C VAL A 18 5.56 2.83 -9.24
N SER A 19 4.82 3.92 -9.49
CA SER A 19 4.74 4.56 -10.79
C SER A 19 6.12 5.02 -11.30
N GLU A 20 6.91 5.65 -10.42
CA GLU A 20 8.25 6.13 -10.77
C GLU A 20 9.18 4.99 -11.22
N ILE A 21 9.25 3.88 -10.44
CA ILE A 21 10.13 2.76 -10.78
C ILE A 21 9.70 2.06 -12.08
N LEU A 22 8.41 1.91 -12.32
CA LEU A 22 7.88 1.30 -13.54
C LEU A 22 8.18 2.15 -14.78
N ILE A 23 8.04 3.48 -14.67
CA ILE A 23 8.39 4.40 -15.76
C ILE A 23 9.90 4.38 -16.05
N LYS A 24 10.75 4.34 -15.01
CA LYS A 24 12.20 4.16 -15.17
C LYS A 24 12.54 2.85 -15.92
N GLN A 25 11.73 1.82 -15.74
CA GLN A 25 11.83 0.53 -16.44
C GLN A 25 11.12 0.52 -17.81
N LYS A 26 10.84 1.69 -18.38
CA LYS A 26 10.20 1.87 -19.71
C LYS A 26 8.85 1.15 -19.83
N ARG A 27 8.04 1.11 -18.75
CA ARG A 27 6.67 0.59 -18.77
C ARG A 27 5.69 1.73 -19.03
N ASN A 28 4.60 1.43 -19.74
CA ASN A 28 3.47 2.33 -19.87
C ASN A 28 2.64 2.27 -18.59
N VAL A 29 2.57 3.36 -17.87
CA VAL A 29 1.88 3.44 -16.59
C VAL A 29 0.61 4.25 -16.75
N PHE A 30 -0.49 3.62 -16.36
CA PHE A 30 -1.83 4.18 -16.33
C PHE A 30 -2.24 4.30 -14.85
N ILE A 31 -2.77 5.43 -14.44
CA ILE A 31 -3.14 5.70 -13.06
C ILE A 31 -4.63 5.97 -12.99
N VAL A 32 -5.32 5.27 -12.09
CA VAL A 32 -6.69 5.60 -11.67
C VAL A 32 -6.65 6.01 -10.20
N ASP A 33 -7.15 7.22 -9.91
CA ASP A 33 -7.25 7.76 -8.56
C ASP A 33 -8.38 8.79 -8.51
N ASP A 34 -9.16 8.81 -7.44
CA ASP A 34 -10.22 9.81 -7.22
C ASP A 34 -9.74 11.00 -6.38
N LEU A 35 -8.44 11.03 -6.06
CA LEU A 35 -7.78 12.07 -5.27
C LEU A 35 -8.39 12.30 -3.89
N SER A 36 -9.18 11.36 -3.38
CA SER A 36 -9.78 11.45 -2.04
C SER A 36 -8.73 11.51 -0.92
N THR A 37 -7.59 10.86 -1.14
CA THR A 37 -6.42 10.90 -0.25
C THR A 37 -5.10 11.04 -1.02
N GLY A 38 -5.14 10.87 -2.33
CA GLY A 38 -4.03 11.09 -3.25
C GLY A 38 -3.86 12.56 -3.64
N PHE A 39 -2.73 12.89 -4.23
CA PHE A 39 -2.40 14.25 -4.65
C PHE A 39 -1.93 14.28 -6.10
N LYS A 40 -2.56 15.13 -6.93
CA LYS A 40 -2.20 15.29 -8.34
C LYS A 40 -0.70 15.57 -8.55
N LYS A 41 -0.08 16.31 -7.62
CA LYS A 41 1.36 16.63 -7.67
C LYS A 41 2.31 15.43 -7.50
N LEU A 42 1.81 14.29 -6.99
CA LEU A 42 2.59 13.05 -6.88
C LEU A 42 2.51 12.18 -8.14
N ILE A 43 1.66 12.54 -9.10
CA ILE A 43 1.52 11.79 -10.34
C ILE A 43 2.71 12.11 -11.25
N ASN A 44 3.43 11.07 -11.67
CA ASN A 44 4.52 11.23 -12.63
C ASN A 44 3.99 11.74 -13.97
N LYS A 45 4.62 12.78 -14.53
CA LYS A 45 4.18 13.43 -15.80
C LYS A 45 4.18 12.48 -17.01
N LYS A 46 4.90 11.38 -16.96
CA LYS A 46 4.93 10.35 -18.01
C LYS A 46 3.83 9.28 -17.85
N ALA A 47 3.06 9.30 -16.76
CA ALA A 47 1.93 8.41 -16.57
C ALA A 47 0.66 9.01 -17.17
N ILE A 48 -0.20 8.15 -17.71
CA ILE A 48 -1.53 8.55 -18.18
C ILE A 48 -2.50 8.48 -16.99
N PHE A 49 -3.09 9.62 -16.65
CA PHE A 49 -3.94 9.75 -15.47
C PHE A 49 -5.43 9.79 -15.83
N PHE A 50 -6.21 8.98 -15.12
CA PHE A 50 -7.67 8.98 -15.17
C PHE A 50 -8.24 9.34 -13.80
N TYR A 51 -8.95 10.45 -13.71
CA TYR A 51 -9.70 10.82 -12.52
C TYR A 51 -10.96 9.96 -12.41
N SER A 52 -10.89 8.93 -11.60
CA SER A 52 -12.00 8.00 -11.38
C SER A 52 -11.88 7.23 -10.09
N SER A 53 -13.01 6.84 -9.51
CA SER A 53 -13.06 5.97 -8.34
C SER A 53 -13.12 4.50 -8.74
N ILE A 54 -12.50 3.61 -7.95
CA ILE A 54 -12.65 2.15 -8.08
C ILE A 54 -14.09 1.66 -7.84
N LEU A 55 -14.96 2.54 -7.34
CA LEU A 55 -16.38 2.26 -7.18
C LEU A 55 -17.17 2.40 -8.51
N LYS A 56 -16.59 3.06 -9.52
CA LYS A 56 -17.18 3.25 -10.85
C LYS A 56 -16.71 2.14 -11.80
N LYS A 57 -17.24 0.93 -11.62
CA LYS A 57 -16.84 -0.29 -12.37
C LYS A 57 -16.77 -0.10 -13.87
N GLU A 58 -17.75 0.52 -14.48
CA GLU A 58 -17.81 0.69 -15.95
C GLU A 58 -16.70 1.60 -16.48
N ASN A 59 -16.33 2.65 -15.72
CA ASN A 59 -15.20 3.50 -16.08
C ASN A 59 -13.89 2.70 -16.04
N ILE A 60 -13.70 1.88 -14.99
CA ILE A 60 -12.52 1.01 -14.87
C ILE A 60 -12.44 0.04 -16.05
N LYS A 61 -13.57 -0.60 -16.40
CA LYS A 61 -13.64 -1.53 -17.54
C LYS A 61 -13.29 -0.85 -18.87
N LYS A 62 -13.81 0.36 -19.11
CA LYS A 62 -13.45 1.16 -20.30
C LYS A 62 -11.96 1.48 -20.35
N ILE A 63 -11.37 1.92 -19.21
CA ILE A 63 -9.95 2.24 -19.14
C ILE A 63 -9.10 1.00 -19.45
N ILE A 64 -9.43 -0.16 -18.88
CA ILE A 64 -8.69 -1.41 -19.08
C ILE A 64 -8.71 -1.83 -20.56
N ASN A 65 -9.88 -1.81 -21.18
CA ASN A 65 -10.04 -2.29 -22.57
C ASN A 65 -9.41 -1.32 -23.58
N ASN A 66 -9.66 -0.03 -23.44
CA ASN A 66 -9.18 0.98 -24.38
C ASN A 66 -7.66 1.14 -24.38
N ASN A 67 -7.00 0.79 -23.25
CA ASN A 67 -5.56 0.94 -23.12
C ASN A 67 -4.81 -0.41 -23.12
N SER A 68 -5.49 -1.51 -23.50
CA SER A 68 -4.90 -2.85 -23.57
C SER A 68 -4.08 -3.19 -22.32
N ILE A 69 -4.64 -2.94 -21.14
CA ILE A 69 -3.99 -3.19 -19.86
C ILE A 69 -3.70 -4.69 -19.72
N ASP A 70 -2.47 -5.04 -19.39
CA ASP A 70 -2.03 -6.42 -19.20
C ASP A 70 -1.80 -6.80 -17.73
N SER A 71 -1.58 -5.81 -16.87
CA SER A 71 -1.36 -6.04 -15.45
C SER A 71 -1.94 -4.91 -14.59
N ILE A 72 -2.39 -5.27 -13.38
CA ILE A 72 -2.94 -4.31 -12.41
C ILE A 72 -2.11 -4.33 -11.13
N ILE A 73 -1.82 -3.15 -10.59
CA ILE A 73 -1.32 -2.94 -9.24
C ILE A 73 -2.42 -2.20 -8.47
N HIS A 74 -3.09 -2.93 -7.56
CA HIS A 74 -4.24 -2.43 -6.82
C HIS A 74 -3.84 -1.93 -5.45
N LEU A 75 -3.65 -0.59 -5.35
CA LEU A 75 -3.25 0.12 -4.13
C LEU A 75 -4.37 0.99 -3.55
N ALA A 76 -5.40 1.32 -4.35
CA ALA A 76 -6.52 2.15 -3.89
C ALA A 76 -7.27 1.49 -2.73
N ALA A 77 -7.29 2.15 -1.57
CA ALA A 77 -7.96 1.67 -0.36
C ALA A 77 -8.14 2.80 0.67
N ALA A 78 -9.11 2.68 1.56
CA ALA A 78 -9.13 3.41 2.82
C ALA A 78 -8.16 2.75 3.81
N LEU A 79 -7.30 3.53 4.50
CA LEU A 79 -6.08 3.04 5.13
C LEU A 79 -6.04 3.14 6.66
N SER A 80 -6.80 4.08 7.30
CA SER A 80 -6.70 4.33 8.73
C SER A 80 -7.39 3.22 9.54
N VAL A 81 -6.63 2.55 10.41
CA VAL A 81 -7.17 1.54 11.33
C VAL A 81 -8.18 2.18 12.29
N GLY A 82 -7.86 3.33 12.88
CA GLY A 82 -8.75 4.05 13.80
C GLY A 82 -10.05 4.53 13.14
N GLU A 83 -9.97 5.12 11.93
CA GLU A 83 -11.17 5.52 11.19
C GLU A 83 -12.04 4.30 10.81
N SER A 84 -11.43 3.15 10.54
CA SER A 84 -12.18 1.95 10.16
C SER A 84 -13.16 1.49 11.22
N GLN A 85 -12.82 1.64 12.49
CA GLN A 85 -13.70 1.30 13.61
C GLN A 85 -14.89 2.25 13.72
N LYS A 86 -14.67 3.54 13.39
CA LYS A 86 -15.73 4.57 13.42
C LYS A 86 -16.61 4.55 12.17
N LYS A 87 -16.07 4.17 11.01
CA LYS A 87 -16.76 4.21 9.71
C LYS A 87 -16.67 2.87 8.95
N PRO A 88 -17.12 1.74 9.53
CA PRO A 88 -16.97 0.42 8.94
C PRO A 88 -17.58 0.30 7.54
N LYS A 89 -18.79 0.85 7.32
CA LYS A 89 -19.46 0.84 6.01
C LYS A 89 -18.60 1.46 4.90
N LYS A 90 -17.90 2.56 5.17
CA LYS A 90 -16.96 3.21 4.23
C LYS A 90 -15.85 2.23 3.83
N TYR A 91 -15.26 1.53 4.81
CA TYR A 91 -14.16 0.59 4.57
C TYR A 91 -14.58 -0.63 3.76
N PHE A 92 -15.73 -1.22 4.08
CA PHE A 92 -16.27 -2.33 3.26
C PHE A 92 -16.60 -1.88 1.84
N ASN A 93 -17.20 -0.68 1.67
CA ASN A 93 -17.52 -0.16 0.35
C ASN A 93 -16.24 0.07 -0.50
N ILE A 94 -15.24 0.77 0.05
CA ILE A 94 -14.02 1.09 -0.71
C ILE A 94 -13.16 -0.17 -0.87
N ASN A 95 -12.79 -0.85 0.22
CA ASN A 95 -11.77 -1.90 0.18
C ASN A 95 -12.30 -3.23 -0.36
N VAL A 96 -13.56 -3.56 -0.11
CA VAL A 96 -14.13 -4.85 -0.54
C VAL A 96 -14.92 -4.71 -1.83
N LYS A 97 -15.93 -3.82 -1.87
CA LYS A 97 -16.71 -3.58 -3.11
C LYS A 97 -15.83 -3.00 -4.21
N GLY A 98 -14.93 -2.04 -3.87
CA GLY A 98 -13.97 -1.49 -4.83
C GLY A 98 -13.07 -2.58 -5.43
N THR A 99 -12.50 -3.47 -4.61
CA THR A 99 -11.71 -4.62 -5.09
C THR A 99 -12.55 -5.54 -5.98
N LYS A 100 -13.80 -5.85 -5.58
CA LYS A 100 -14.71 -6.64 -6.42
C LYS A 100 -14.96 -5.98 -7.77
N ASN A 101 -15.17 -4.68 -7.81
CA ASN A 101 -15.38 -3.93 -9.06
C ASN A 101 -14.16 -4.03 -10.00
N ILE A 102 -12.92 -3.95 -9.46
CA ILE A 102 -11.70 -4.18 -10.24
C ILE A 102 -11.70 -5.59 -10.84
N LEU A 103 -11.99 -6.60 -10.03
CA LEU A 103 -12.04 -7.99 -10.48
C LEU A 103 -13.11 -8.21 -11.56
N ASP A 104 -14.29 -7.65 -11.37
CA ASP A 104 -15.36 -7.74 -12.37
C ASP A 104 -15.00 -6.98 -13.68
N ALA A 105 -14.28 -5.87 -13.56
CA ALA A 105 -13.83 -5.08 -14.73
C ALA A 105 -12.76 -5.81 -15.56
N ILE A 106 -11.90 -6.63 -14.94
CA ILE A 106 -10.88 -7.40 -15.67
C ILE A 106 -11.39 -8.71 -16.25
N ARG A 107 -12.60 -9.11 -15.92
CA ARG A 107 -13.18 -10.35 -16.47
C ARG A 107 -13.28 -10.29 -17.99
N GLY A 108 -12.67 -11.28 -18.67
CA GLY A 108 -12.63 -11.34 -20.13
C GLY A 108 -11.70 -10.32 -20.80
N SER A 109 -10.89 -9.56 -20.02
CA SER A 109 -9.90 -8.64 -20.57
C SER A 109 -8.55 -9.34 -20.85
N LYS A 110 -7.56 -8.57 -21.34
CA LYS A 110 -6.19 -9.04 -21.55
C LYS A 110 -5.34 -9.11 -20.27
N VAL A 111 -5.88 -8.75 -19.10
CA VAL A 111 -5.16 -8.74 -17.83
C VAL A 111 -4.77 -10.16 -17.41
N LYS A 112 -3.46 -10.38 -17.25
CA LYS A 112 -2.87 -11.66 -16.83
C LYS A 112 -2.37 -11.67 -15.40
N ASN A 113 -2.09 -10.49 -14.84
CA ASN A 113 -1.49 -10.36 -13.51
C ASN A 113 -2.19 -9.29 -12.68
N ILE A 114 -2.37 -9.55 -11.40
CA ILE A 114 -2.82 -8.55 -10.43
C ILE A 114 -1.93 -8.59 -9.18
N ILE A 115 -1.43 -7.43 -8.76
CA ILE A 115 -0.74 -7.27 -7.47
C ILE A 115 -1.68 -6.51 -6.54
N PHE A 116 -1.92 -7.06 -5.35
CA PHE A 116 -2.82 -6.51 -4.35
C PHE A 116 -2.07 -6.08 -3.09
N SER A 117 -2.25 -4.83 -2.69
CA SER A 117 -1.75 -4.33 -1.43
C SER A 117 -2.60 -4.84 -0.26
N SER A 118 -2.10 -5.86 0.42
CA SER A 118 -2.62 -6.31 1.70
C SER A 118 -1.84 -5.66 2.86
N SER A 119 -1.98 -6.17 4.06
CA SER A 119 -1.39 -5.59 5.27
C SER A 119 -1.09 -6.67 6.29
N CYS A 120 -0.08 -6.45 7.15
CA CYS A 120 0.16 -7.25 8.34
C CYS A 120 -1.04 -7.26 9.31
N ALA A 121 -1.95 -6.27 9.21
CA ALA A 121 -3.20 -6.23 9.99
C ALA A 121 -4.17 -7.40 9.71
N VAL A 122 -3.87 -8.28 8.75
CA VAL A 122 -4.63 -9.53 8.52
C VAL A 122 -4.30 -10.64 9.51
N TYR A 123 -3.15 -10.54 10.18
CA TYR A 123 -2.73 -11.52 11.18
C TYR A 123 -3.47 -11.34 12.51
N LYS A 124 -3.36 -12.36 13.37
CA LYS A 124 -3.80 -12.26 14.76
C LYS A 124 -2.89 -11.27 15.51
N ASP A 125 -3.49 -10.38 16.28
CA ASP A 125 -2.72 -9.47 17.15
C ASP A 125 -1.94 -10.22 18.23
N GLY A 126 -0.86 -9.59 18.74
CA GLY A 126 -0.05 -10.11 19.84
C GLY A 126 0.98 -11.19 19.44
N LEU A 127 1.16 -11.47 18.15
CA LEU A 127 2.24 -12.33 17.67
C LEU A 127 3.54 -11.54 17.60
N SER A 128 4.60 -12.05 18.21
CA SER A 128 5.93 -11.42 18.20
C SER A 128 6.60 -11.49 16.83
N LYS A 129 6.37 -12.59 16.10
CA LYS A 129 6.83 -12.80 14.72
C LYS A 129 5.73 -13.46 13.90
N VAL A 130 5.65 -13.12 12.64
CA VAL A 130 4.68 -13.71 11.70
C VAL A 130 5.37 -14.12 10.40
N SER A 131 4.92 -15.22 9.84
CA SER A 131 5.21 -15.68 8.48
C SER A 131 3.94 -15.68 7.65
N GLU A 132 4.05 -15.91 6.35
CA GLU A 132 2.89 -15.99 5.46
C GLU A 132 1.92 -17.13 5.83
N ALA A 133 2.41 -18.16 6.54
CA ALA A 133 1.63 -19.29 7.06
C ALA A 133 0.96 -18.99 8.42
N SER A 134 1.29 -17.87 9.07
CA SER A 134 0.72 -17.52 10.37
C SER A 134 -0.80 -17.32 10.31
N LYS A 135 -1.47 -17.59 11.45
CA LYS A 135 -2.94 -17.55 11.57
C LYS A 135 -3.49 -16.15 11.23
N LEU A 136 -4.42 -16.11 10.30
CA LEU A 136 -5.13 -14.90 9.89
C LEU A 136 -6.37 -14.72 10.79
N LYS A 137 -6.34 -13.74 11.68
CA LYS A 137 -7.44 -13.39 12.58
C LYS A 137 -7.43 -11.88 12.86
N PRO A 138 -7.78 -11.03 11.88
CA PRO A 138 -7.75 -9.58 12.04
C PRO A 138 -8.75 -9.12 13.10
N THR A 139 -8.33 -8.22 13.98
CA THR A 139 -9.17 -7.59 15.00
C THR A 139 -9.82 -6.31 14.49
N SER A 140 -9.09 -5.52 13.69
CA SER A 140 -9.59 -4.27 13.14
C SER A 140 -10.49 -4.48 11.91
N ILE A 141 -11.44 -3.57 11.70
CA ILE A 141 -12.27 -3.51 10.48
C ILE A 141 -11.38 -3.38 9.24
N TYR A 142 -10.34 -2.52 9.29
CA TYR A 142 -9.37 -2.41 8.21
C TYR A 142 -8.74 -3.77 7.86
N GLY A 143 -8.20 -4.49 8.86
CA GLY A 143 -7.62 -5.82 8.65
C GLY A 143 -8.63 -6.83 8.09
N LYS A 144 -9.88 -6.80 8.59
CA LYS A 144 -10.98 -7.65 8.07
C LYS A 144 -11.24 -7.38 6.59
N THR A 145 -11.30 -6.10 6.17
CA THR A 145 -11.51 -5.73 4.76
C THR A 145 -10.33 -6.13 3.86
N LYS A 146 -9.08 -6.01 4.35
CA LYS A 146 -7.90 -6.48 3.61
C LYS A 146 -7.91 -8.00 3.44
N LEU A 147 -8.21 -8.75 4.51
CA LEU A 147 -8.33 -10.21 4.42
C LEU A 147 -9.44 -10.65 3.46
N GLN A 148 -10.58 -9.94 3.46
CA GLN A 148 -11.65 -10.22 2.52
C GLN A 148 -11.22 -9.92 1.08
N GLY A 149 -10.46 -8.85 0.85
CA GLY A 149 -9.81 -8.55 -0.44
C GLY A 149 -8.90 -9.69 -0.91
N GLU A 150 -8.04 -10.24 -0.02
CA GLU A 150 -7.20 -11.40 -0.35
C GLU A 150 -8.03 -12.61 -0.81
N LYS A 151 -9.14 -12.90 -0.09
CA LYS A 151 -10.03 -14.02 -0.45
C LYS A 151 -10.67 -13.82 -1.82
N LEU A 152 -11.15 -12.60 -2.12
CA LEU A 152 -11.71 -12.27 -3.43
C LEU A 152 -10.68 -12.43 -4.55
N ILE A 153 -9.47 -11.89 -4.38
CA ILE A 153 -8.37 -12.02 -5.35
C ILE A 153 -8.06 -13.48 -5.62
N LYS A 154 -7.83 -14.29 -4.57
CA LYS A 154 -7.49 -15.71 -4.70
C LYS A 154 -8.57 -16.49 -5.47
N SER A 155 -9.83 -16.34 -5.05
CA SER A 155 -10.95 -17.05 -5.66
C SER A 155 -11.14 -16.65 -7.13
N PHE A 156 -11.16 -15.35 -7.41
CA PHE A 156 -11.33 -14.83 -8.77
C PHE A 156 -10.19 -15.27 -9.70
N CYS A 157 -8.94 -15.07 -9.26
CA CYS A 157 -7.75 -15.36 -10.06
C CYS A 157 -7.62 -16.86 -10.38
N LYS A 158 -7.91 -17.74 -9.41
CA LYS A 158 -7.96 -19.19 -9.64
C LYS A 158 -8.97 -19.54 -10.73
N LYS A 159 -10.19 -18.98 -10.67
CA LYS A 159 -11.28 -19.26 -11.65
C LYS A 159 -10.95 -18.73 -13.05
N ASN A 160 -10.26 -17.58 -13.16
CA ASN A 160 -10.01 -16.90 -14.43
C ASN A 160 -8.58 -17.08 -14.97
N LYS A 161 -7.76 -17.96 -14.36
CA LYS A 161 -6.36 -18.23 -14.75
C LYS A 161 -5.49 -16.97 -14.81
N ILE A 162 -5.69 -16.07 -13.82
CA ILE A 162 -4.92 -14.84 -13.64
C ILE A 162 -3.93 -15.06 -12.50
N ASN A 163 -2.67 -14.62 -12.67
CA ASN A 163 -1.68 -14.69 -11.61
C ASN A 163 -1.87 -13.55 -10.62
N TYR A 164 -1.63 -13.79 -9.34
CA TYR A 164 -1.71 -12.75 -8.33
C TYR A 164 -0.46 -12.67 -7.44
N GLY A 165 -0.12 -11.45 -7.04
CA GLY A 165 0.80 -11.16 -5.96
C GLY A 165 0.05 -10.48 -4.82
N ILE A 166 -0.02 -11.11 -3.65
CA ILE A 166 -0.57 -10.48 -2.44
C ILE A 166 0.59 -10.02 -1.59
N LEU A 167 0.71 -8.71 -1.38
CA LEU A 167 1.79 -8.10 -0.62
C LEU A 167 1.25 -7.58 0.71
N ARG A 168 1.64 -8.23 1.82
CA ARG A 168 1.25 -7.84 3.17
C ARG A 168 2.25 -6.85 3.73
N PHE A 169 1.94 -5.56 3.58
CA PHE A 169 2.82 -4.48 4.06
C PHE A 169 2.82 -4.41 5.57
N PHE A 170 4.03 -4.22 6.13
CA PHE A 170 4.24 -3.71 7.47
C PHE A 170 4.22 -2.18 7.45
N ASN A 171 4.97 -1.49 8.30
CA ASN A 171 4.88 -0.04 8.36
C ASN A 171 5.78 0.60 7.29
N VAL A 172 5.19 1.14 6.25
CA VAL A 172 5.93 1.78 5.16
C VAL A 172 6.34 3.18 5.57
N ALA A 173 7.63 3.50 5.41
CA ALA A 173 8.22 4.79 5.77
C ALA A 173 9.21 5.28 4.71
N GLY A 174 9.67 6.52 4.82
CA GLY A 174 10.68 7.11 3.95
C GLY A 174 10.12 7.95 2.81
N ALA A 175 11.02 8.40 1.94
CA ALA A 175 10.73 9.21 0.77
C ALA A 175 11.65 8.80 -0.39
N SER A 176 11.40 9.30 -1.60
CA SER A 176 12.31 9.09 -2.73
C SER A 176 13.66 9.75 -2.46
N LEU A 177 14.74 9.14 -2.96
CA LEU A 177 16.09 9.71 -2.85
C LEU A 177 16.20 11.11 -3.48
N SER A 178 15.36 11.40 -4.46
CA SER A 178 15.28 12.72 -5.09
C SER A 178 14.62 13.79 -4.20
N GLY A 179 14.02 13.42 -3.08
CA GLY A 179 13.21 14.31 -2.22
C GLY A 179 11.87 14.75 -2.85
N LYS A 180 11.57 14.37 -4.10
CA LYS A 180 10.38 14.85 -4.83
C LYS A 180 9.09 14.12 -4.48
N ILE A 181 9.19 12.89 -3.98
CA ILE A 181 8.05 12.05 -3.64
C ILE A 181 8.17 11.60 -2.20
N GLY A 182 7.13 11.82 -1.42
CA GLY A 182 7.07 11.43 -0.01
C GLY A 182 5.65 11.35 0.50
N GLN A 183 5.50 11.03 1.77
CA GLN A 183 4.21 10.93 2.42
C GLN A 183 3.69 12.30 2.84
N ILE A 184 2.69 12.82 2.14
CA ILE A 184 2.12 14.16 2.36
C ILE A 184 0.65 14.15 2.78
N ASN A 185 0.00 12.99 2.79
CA ASN A 185 -1.40 12.86 3.21
C ASN A 185 -1.58 13.14 4.72
N LYS A 186 -2.74 13.66 5.10
CA LYS A 186 -3.12 13.78 6.51
C LYS A 186 -3.32 12.40 7.13
N GLY A 187 -2.84 12.19 8.35
CA GLY A 187 -3.02 10.92 9.07
C GLY A 187 -1.97 10.72 10.18
N ASP A 188 -2.10 9.61 10.91
CA ASP A 188 -1.35 9.32 12.12
C ASP A 188 -0.06 8.52 11.87
N GLN A 189 0.60 8.76 10.74
CA GLN A 189 1.83 8.05 10.39
C GLN A 189 3.04 8.68 11.12
N LEU A 190 3.74 7.86 11.90
CA LEU A 190 4.83 8.23 12.77
C LEU A 190 5.91 9.08 12.06
N PHE A 191 6.53 8.53 11.01
CA PHE A 191 7.62 9.19 10.29
C PHE A 191 7.21 10.52 9.66
N LYS A 192 6.04 10.57 9.02
CA LYS A 192 5.51 11.80 8.44
C LYS A 192 5.24 12.86 9.50
N ASN A 193 4.64 12.46 10.63
CA ASN A 193 4.32 13.40 11.70
C ASN A 193 5.59 13.93 12.37
N LEU A 194 6.58 13.07 12.64
CA LEU A 194 7.90 13.49 13.13
C LEU A 194 8.57 14.43 12.13
N SER A 195 8.57 14.08 10.82
CA SER A 195 9.19 14.95 9.78
C SER A 195 8.57 16.34 9.70
N VAL A 196 7.26 16.46 9.93
CA VAL A 196 6.60 17.77 9.97
C VAL A 196 6.93 18.52 11.26
N GLU A 197 6.97 17.80 12.38
CA GLU A 197 7.15 18.38 13.70
C GLU A 197 8.54 18.99 13.88
N ILE A 198 9.61 18.34 13.39
CA ILE A 198 10.98 18.83 13.52
C ILE A 198 11.24 20.16 12.80
N PHE A 199 10.39 20.56 11.83
CA PHE A 199 10.52 21.85 11.15
C PHE A 199 9.84 23.01 11.90
N LYS A 200 9.08 22.74 12.96
CA LYS A 200 8.49 23.79 13.78
C LYS A 200 9.54 24.51 14.63
N LYS A 201 9.23 25.74 15.07
CA LYS A 201 10.10 26.51 15.98
C LYS A 201 10.28 25.81 17.33
N LYS A 202 9.21 25.22 17.86
CA LYS A 202 9.18 24.40 19.10
C LYS A 202 8.60 23.04 18.76
N PRO A 203 9.44 22.07 18.38
CA PRO A 203 8.97 20.72 18.08
C PRO A 203 8.34 20.09 19.31
N HIS A 204 7.18 19.44 19.14
CA HIS A 204 6.52 18.67 20.19
C HIS A 204 5.86 17.46 19.59
N PHE A 205 6.28 16.27 20.03
CA PHE A 205 5.72 15.02 19.55
C PHE A 205 5.18 14.17 20.70
N LYS A 206 3.90 13.82 20.65
CA LYS A 206 3.26 13.01 21.67
C LYS A 206 3.39 11.53 21.34
N ILE A 207 4.01 10.76 22.23
CA ILE A 207 4.01 9.30 22.18
C ILE A 207 2.76 8.78 22.88
N TYR A 208 1.98 7.95 22.21
CA TYR A 208 0.76 7.36 22.73
C TYR A 208 1.04 5.99 23.35
N GLY A 209 1.18 5.96 24.67
CA GLY A 209 1.43 4.78 25.48
C GLY A 209 2.92 4.50 25.69
N ASP A 210 3.27 4.30 26.93
CA ASP A 210 4.61 4.05 27.45
C ASP A 210 4.67 2.84 28.39
N ASN A 211 3.56 2.07 28.45
CA ASN A 211 3.38 0.92 29.35
C ASN A 211 3.20 -0.40 28.60
N TYR A 212 3.62 -0.47 27.33
CA TYR A 212 3.66 -1.74 26.62
C TYR A 212 4.72 -2.67 27.20
N LYS A 213 4.49 -3.97 27.13
CA LYS A 213 5.48 -5.01 27.52
C LYS A 213 6.63 -5.08 26.51
N THR A 214 7.43 -4.02 26.44
CA THR A 214 8.58 -3.84 25.54
C THR A 214 9.74 -3.23 26.35
N PRO A 215 11.00 -3.32 25.91
CA PRO A 215 12.14 -2.83 26.67
C PRO A 215 12.09 -1.34 27.07
N ASP A 216 11.42 -0.50 26.27
CA ASP A 216 11.32 0.95 26.53
C ASP A 216 9.89 1.44 26.75
N GLY A 217 8.95 0.52 26.93
CA GLY A 217 7.54 0.80 27.19
C GLY A 217 6.74 1.23 25.96
N THR A 218 7.37 1.48 24.80
CA THR A 218 6.67 1.94 23.59
C THR A 218 6.43 0.83 22.58
N CYS A 219 5.47 1.01 21.67
CA CYS A 219 5.16 0.02 20.63
C CYS A 219 6.38 -0.31 19.75
N ILE A 220 6.58 -1.59 19.47
CA ILE A 220 7.57 -2.08 18.50
C ILE A 220 6.85 -2.37 17.16
N ARG A 221 7.45 -1.93 16.05
CA ARG A 221 6.92 -2.16 14.69
C ARG A 221 8.07 -2.52 13.74
N ASP A 222 7.76 -3.30 12.72
CA ASP A 222 8.65 -3.52 11.58
C ASP A 222 8.39 -2.40 10.56
N TYR A 223 9.42 -1.65 10.21
CA TYR A 223 9.37 -0.58 9.23
C TYR A 223 10.11 -0.99 7.96
N ILE A 224 9.54 -0.68 6.81
CA ILE A 224 10.15 -0.92 5.51
C ILE A 224 10.19 0.37 4.69
N HIS A 225 11.29 0.61 3.99
CA HIS A 225 11.42 1.80 3.17
C HIS A 225 10.51 1.72 1.93
N VAL A 226 9.88 2.85 1.58
CA VAL A 226 8.93 2.91 0.46
C VAL A 226 9.56 2.57 -0.90
N SER A 227 10.86 2.86 -1.08
CA SER A 227 11.58 2.47 -2.30
C SER A 227 11.70 0.96 -2.43
N ASP A 228 11.90 0.23 -1.32
CA ASP A 228 11.95 -1.23 -1.35
C ASP A 228 10.56 -1.83 -1.61
N ILE A 229 9.50 -1.20 -1.08
CA ILE A 229 8.13 -1.57 -1.46
C ILE A 229 7.92 -1.40 -2.97
N ALA A 230 8.38 -0.31 -3.56
CA ALA A 230 8.27 -0.09 -5.00
C ALA A 230 9.06 -1.13 -5.80
N ASP A 231 10.27 -1.47 -5.35
CA ASP A 231 11.12 -2.51 -5.97
C ASP A 231 10.50 -3.91 -5.84
N ILE A 232 9.90 -4.24 -4.70
CA ILE A 232 9.14 -5.48 -4.49
C ILE A 232 8.00 -5.60 -5.52
N HIS A 233 7.25 -4.52 -5.77
CA HIS A 233 6.19 -4.54 -6.79
C HIS A 233 6.75 -4.86 -8.18
N LEU A 234 7.85 -4.23 -8.57
CA LEU A 234 8.51 -4.51 -9.85
C LEU A 234 8.98 -5.97 -9.93
N LYS A 235 9.71 -6.46 -8.92
CA LYS A 235 10.21 -7.83 -8.88
C LYS A 235 9.08 -8.86 -8.91
N VAL A 236 8.01 -8.64 -8.17
CA VAL A 236 6.83 -9.52 -8.16
C VAL A 236 6.15 -9.50 -9.53
N LEU A 237 5.95 -8.33 -10.15
CA LEU A 237 5.37 -8.23 -11.49
C LEU A 237 6.18 -9.03 -12.52
N LEU A 238 7.50 -8.91 -12.50
CA LEU A 238 8.41 -9.66 -13.38
C LEU A 238 8.32 -11.17 -13.12
N LYS A 239 8.27 -11.58 -11.84
CA LYS A 239 8.14 -12.99 -11.43
C LYS A 239 6.82 -13.59 -11.87
N LEU A 240 5.70 -12.90 -11.66
CA LEU A 240 4.37 -13.35 -12.09
C LEU A 240 4.33 -13.56 -13.62
N ASN A 241 4.95 -12.65 -14.36
CA ASN A 241 5.00 -12.72 -15.82
C ASN A 241 5.91 -13.87 -16.32
N LYS A 242 7.04 -14.14 -15.64
CA LYS A 242 8.00 -15.18 -16.05
C LYS A 242 7.55 -16.59 -15.66
N LEU A 243 7.10 -16.77 -14.43
CA LEU A 243 6.85 -18.08 -13.84
C LEU A 243 5.39 -18.50 -13.87
N SER A 244 4.46 -17.58 -14.19
CA SER A 244 3.01 -17.82 -14.13
C SER A 244 2.54 -18.43 -12.81
N LYS A 245 3.21 -18.08 -11.68
CA LYS A 245 2.96 -18.61 -10.35
C LYS A 245 2.58 -17.50 -9.39
N SER A 246 1.41 -17.59 -8.78
CA SER A 246 0.93 -16.65 -7.77
C SER A 246 1.77 -16.71 -6.49
N VAL A 247 1.90 -15.57 -5.79
CA VAL A 247 2.68 -15.46 -4.55
C VAL A 247 1.93 -14.66 -3.49
N ILE A 248 2.23 -14.95 -2.23
CA ILE A 248 1.86 -14.14 -1.06
C ILE A 248 3.16 -13.84 -0.33
N LEU A 249 3.43 -12.59 -0.01
CA LEU A 249 4.67 -12.17 0.62
C LEU A 249 4.42 -11.17 1.74
N ASN A 250 5.12 -11.34 2.84
CA ASN A 250 5.30 -10.32 3.85
C ASN A 250 6.34 -9.29 3.37
N CYS A 251 6.03 -8.02 3.51
CA CYS A 251 6.88 -6.92 3.09
C CYS A 251 7.32 -6.13 4.32
N GLY A 252 8.42 -6.56 4.94
CA GLY A 252 9.07 -6.01 6.11
C GLY A 252 10.52 -6.46 6.15
N TYR A 253 11.32 -5.90 7.08
CA TYR A 253 12.72 -6.28 7.27
C TYR A 253 12.92 -7.35 8.35
N SER A 254 11.85 -7.82 8.96
CA SER A 254 11.88 -8.73 10.13
C SER A 254 12.65 -8.16 11.32
N LYS A 255 12.70 -6.82 11.43
CA LYS A 255 13.39 -6.07 12.48
C LYS A 255 12.39 -5.15 13.18
N GLY A 256 12.18 -5.42 14.47
CA GLY A 256 11.35 -4.56 15.32
C GLY A 256 12.10 -3.31 15.77
N ILE A 257 11.49 -2.15 15.62
CA ILE A 257 12.00 -0.86 16.08
C ILE A 257 10.89 -0.19 16.91
N SER A 258 11.23 0.33 18.08
CA SER A 258 10.26 0.98 18.96
C SER A 258 10.00 2.42 18.53
N VAL A 259 8.85 2.99 18.97
CA VAL A 259 8.53 4.40 18.70
C VAL A 259 9.58 5.31 19.32
N LYS A 260 10.07 5.01 20.53
CA LYS A 260 11.12 5.78 21.21
C LYS A 260 12.44 5.76 20.43
N GLN A 261 12.85 4.58 19.92
CA GLN A 261 14.02 4.48 19.05
C GLN A 261 13.90 5.34 17.81
N VAL A 262 12.76 5.31 17.10
CA VAL A 262 12.52 6.17 15.94
C VAL A 262 12.62 7.64 16.33
N THR A 263 11.98 8.06 17.42
CA THR A 263 12.01 9.46 17.88
C THR A 263 13.43 9.90 18.22
N ASN A 264 14.22 9.06 18.87
CA ASN A 264 15.61 9.35 19.22
C ASN A 264 16.49 9.54 17.95
N GLU A 265 16.30 8.71 16.93
CA GLU A 265 17.00 8.90 15.66
C GLU A 265 16.60 10.21 14.97
N PHE A 266 15.33 10.60 15.00
CA PHE A 266 14.90 11.90 14.49
C PHE A 266 15.54 13.07 15.24
N LYS A 267 15.64 13.02 16.59
CA LYS A 267 16.35 14.02 17.39
C LYS A 267 17.81 14.11 16.97
N LYS A 268 18.51 12.98 16.89
CA LYS A 268 19.91 12.91 16.52
C LYS A 268 20.20 13.56 15.16
N TYR A 269 19.43 13.18 14.12
CA TYR A 269 19.67 13.70 12.76
C TYR A 269 19.17 15.12 12.55
N SER A 270 18.11 15.54 13.21
CA SER A 270 17.60 16.91 13.11
C SER A 270 18.37 17.91 13.95
N LYS A 271 19.19 17.44 14.91
CA LYS A 271 19.85 18.27 15.94
C LYS A 271 18.86 19.12 16.74
N LYS A 272 17.62 18.67 16.88
CA LYS A 272 16.54 19.34 17.62
C LYS A 272 15.96 18.38 18.65
N GLU A 273 15.56 18.91 19.78
CA GLU A 273 14.69 18.21 20.72
C GLU A 273 13.24 18.20 20.20
N VAL A 274 12.60 17.03 20.25
CA VAL A 274 11.24 16.80 19.76
C VAL A 274 10.41 16.20 20.88
#